data_eef91f1fe979faa04a8134762344184f
#
_entry.id   eef91f1fe979faa04a8134762344184f
#
_cell.length_a   1.000
_cell.length_b   1.000
_cell.length_c   1.000
_cell.angle_alpha   90.00
_cell.angle_beta   90.00
_cell.angle_gamma   90.00
#
_symmetry.space_group_name_H-M   'P 1'
#
loop_
_entity.id
_entity.type
_entity.pdbx_description
1 polymer ?
#
loop_
_entity_poly.entity_id
_entity_poly.type
_entity_poly.pdbx_seq_one_letter_code
_entity_poly.pdbx_strand_id
1 'polypeptide(L)'
;MRFNELVPCRTAFVDTHNPGAEGKENFTIIGGGVSENSDQYVHIQETPGFNIGGAGQPSGCTNSLHSHRTAEVFIIHTGSWRFFWGLKGDDGDVVLDPGDLISLPTHMFRGFENVTPISTTNENGYGFMFSVLGGDDSGGGVVWAPEILEQARSNGLILIESGQLINTRNGETIPDGLLPVIPVAGDELSFYSRNTITDESKVVAPRPNDAIYCETELIGRNSNAVIKERPGFEVRRVQWGHGEDIPWCVPNMDVVLISNAGSVVLSNGTTLRSGDVAYIQAGEEEIGVKPLSEDVCELFIVTATDDPAGETRFLDEDTR
;
A
#
# COMPACT_ATOMS: atom_id res chain seq x y z
N MET A 1 9.49 -8.63 -10.83
CA MET A 1 8.41 -9.50 -10.32
C MET A 1 7.23 -9.39 -11.25
N ARG A 2 6.70 -10.52 -11.71
CA ARG A 2 5.53 -10.57 -12.58
C ARG A 2 4.25 -10.56 -11.74
N PHE A 3 3.25 -9.81 -12.18
CA PHE A 3 1.98 -9.71 -11.46
C PHE A 3 1.29 -11.07 -11.26
N ASN A 4 1.27 -11.91 -12.30
CA ASN A 4 0.66 -13.24 -12.25
C ASN A 4 1.47 -14.29 -11.46
N GLU A 5 2.65 -13.94 -10.96
CA GLU A 5 3.50 -14.77 -10.10
C GLU A 5 3.39 -14.36 -8.62
N LEU A 6 2.61 -13.33 -8.31
CA LEU A 6 2.40 -12.90 -6.93
C LEU A 6 1.68 -13.99 -6.12
N VAL A 7 2.23 -14.29 -4.96
CA VAL A 7 1.72 -15.32 -4.03
C VAL A 7 0.98 -14.63 -2.89
N PRO A 8 -0.35 -14.83 -2.75
CA PRO A 8 -1.13 -14.19 -1.70
C PRO A 8 -0.96 -14.90 -0.34
N CYS A 9 -0.93 -14.12 0.72
CA CYS A 9 -1.22 -14.57 2.08
C CYS A 9 -2.69 -14.26 2.40
N ARG A 10 -3.51 -15.30 2.59
CA ARG A 10 -4.95 -15.16 2.86
C ARG A 10 -5.29 -15.09 4.35
N THR A 11 -4.28 -15.20 5.21
CA THR A 11 -4.38 -15.14 6.68
C THR A 11 -3.35 -14.16 7.24
N ALA A 12 -3.13 -13.04 6.53
CA ALA A 12 -2.08 -12.09 6.86
C ALA A 12 -2.36 -11.32 8.15
N PHE A 13 -3.62 -11.10 8.48
CA PHE A 13 -4.04 -10.16 9.53
C PHE A 13 -5.11 -10.75 10.45
N VAL A 14 -5.18 -10.23 11.67
CA VAL A 14 -6.10 -10.67 12.71
C VAL A 14 -7.58 -10.56 12.32
N ASP A 15 -7.92 -9.62 11.45
CA ASP A 15 -9.29 -9.41 10.97
C ASP A 15 -9.73 -10.39 9.87
N THR A 16 -8.87 -11.32 9.45
CA THR A 16 -9.14 -12.24 8.32
C THR A 16 -10.43 -13.05 8.48
N HIS A 17 -10.82 -13.36 9.71
CA HIS A 17 -12.06 -14.09 10.00
C HIS A 17 -13.23 -13.18 10.41
N ASN A 18 -13.06 -11.87 10.36
CA ASN A 18 -14.14 -10.94 10.66
C ASN A 18 -15.12 -10.87 9.50
N PRO A 19 -16.42 -10.66 9.77
CA PRO A 19 -17.40 -10.48 8.70
C PRO A 19 -17.02 -9.34 7.75
N GLY A 20 -17.11 -9.61 6.46
CA GLY A 20 -16.72 -8.66 5.41
C GLY A 20 -15.25 -8.75 4.97
N ALA A 21 -14.43 -9.59 5.60
CA ALA A 21 -13.03 -9.80 5.21
C ALA A 21 -12.83 -11.05 4.32
N GLU A 22 -13.91 -11.68 3.87
CA GLU A 22 -13.87 -12.92 3.11
C GLU A 22 -13.20 -12.73 1.74
N GLY A 23 -12.19 -13.55 1.46
CA GLY A 23 -11.46 -13.51 0.20
C GLY A 23 -10.39 -12.42 0.11
N LYS A 24 -10.05 -11.79 1.24
CA LYS A 24 -8.93 -10.84 1.33
C LYS A 24 -7.62 -11.54 1.04
N GLU A 25 -6.81 -10.94 0.19
CA GLU A 25 -5.47 -11.39 -0.17
C GLU A 25 -4.47 -10.26 0.09
N ASN A 26 -3.41 -10.57 0.84
CA ASN A 26 -2.29 -9.67 1.08
C ASN A 26 -1.06 -10.19 0.34
N PHE A 27 -0.31 -9.30 -0.27
CA PHE A 27 0.91 -9.63 -1.00
C PHE A 27 2.09 -8.83 -0.42
N THR A 28 3.18 -9.52 -0.10
CA THR A 28 4.43 -8.91 0.34
C THR A 28 5.40 -8.96 -0.83
N ILE A 29 5.56 -7.82 -1.52
CA ILE A 29 6.28 -7.75 -2.80
C ILE A 29 7.75 -7.42 -2.56
N ILE A 30 8.06 -6.33 -1.84
CA ILE A 30 9.41 -5.91 -1.50
C ILE A 30 9.48 -5.64 0.01
N GLY A 31 10.44 -6.24 0.68
CA GLY A 31 10.63 -6.13 2.13
C GLY A 31 9.62 -6.95 2.93
N GLY A 32 9.73 -6.91 4.26
CA GLY A 32 8.92 -7.72 5.18
C GLY A 32 7.44 -7.31 5.30
N GLY A 33 7.11 -6.06 4.96
CA GLY A 33 5.76 -5.54 5.09
C GLY A 33 5.24 -5.51 6.54
N VAL A 34 3.91 -5.58 6.70
CA VAL A 34 3.21 -5.47 8.01
C VAL A 34 2.38 -6.71 8.36
N SER A 35 2.54 -7.81 7.62
CA SER A 35 1.77 -9.04 7.88
C SER A 35 2.06 -9.60 9.28
N GLU A 36 1.01 -10.01 9.97
CA GLU A 36 1.05 -10.67 11.28
C GLU A 36 1.25 -12.19 11.16
N ASN A 37 1.31 -12.69 9.91
CA ASN A 37 1.57 -14.10 9.62
C ASN A 37 3.02 -14.29 9.20
N SER A 38 3.81 -15.01 10.01
CA SER A 38 5.22 -15.32 9.74
C SER A 38 5.43 -16.20 8.49
N ASP A 39 4.41 -16.93 8.05
CA ASP A 39 4.49 -17.82 6.89
C ASP A 39 4.20 -17.11 5.55
N GLN A 40 4.07 -15.77 5.57
CA GLN A 40 3.92 -14.98 4.36
C GLN A 40 5.09 -15.18 3.40
N TYR A 41 4.80 -15.17 2.10
CA TYR A 41 5.83 -15.22 1.07
C TYR A 41 6.32 -13.81 0.75
N VAL A 42 7.62 -13.54 0.93
CA VAL A 42 8.28 -12.29 0.55
C VAL A 42 8.97 -12.50 -0.79
N HIS A 43 8.56 -11.76 -1.83
CA HIS A 43 9.06 -11.95 -3.19
C HIS A 43 10.47 -11.39 -3.40
N ILE A 44 10.75 -10.19 -2.90
CA ILE A 44 12.05 -9.52 -2.92
C ILE A 44 12.37 -9.11 -1.49
N GLN A 45 13.44 -9.70 -0.92
CA GLN A 45 13.78 -9.48 0.50
C GLN A 45 14.55 -8.18 0.72
N GLU A 46 15.35 -7.76 -0.26
CA GLU A 46 16.07 -6.49 -0.22
C GLU A 46 15.07 -5.33 -0.29
N THR A 47 15.36 -4.27 0.48
CA THR A 47 14.53 -3.06 0.49
C THR A 47 15.32 -1.84 0.05
N PRO A 48 14.72 -0.90 -0.68
CA PRO A 48 15.32 0.39 -1.01
C PRO A 48 15.08 1.47 0.06
N GLY A 49 14.77 1.11 1.31
CA GLY A 49 14.39 2.04 2.38
C GLY A 49 12.88 2.21 2.57
N PHE A 50 12.09 1.40 1.87
CA PHE A 50 10.63 1.32 2.01
C PHE A 50 10.15 -0.08 1.57
N ASN A 51 8.92 -0.43 1.95
CA ASN A 51 8.32 -1.71 1.59
C ASN A 51 7.26 -1.52 0.50
N ILE A 52 7.10 -2.53 -0.37
CA ILE A 52 5.99 -2.61 -1.32
C ILE A 52 5.14 -3.84 -0.99
N GLY A 53 3.87 -3.58 -0.78
CA GLY A 53 2.84 -4.61 -0.62
C GLY A 53 1.78 -4.52 -1.69
N GLY A 54 0.77 -5.37 -1.56
CA GLY A 54 -0.44 -5.32 -2.37
C GLY A 54 -1.64 -5.89 -1.62
N ALA A 55 -2.81 -5.36 -1.92
CA ALA A 55 -4.08 -5.87 -1.46
C ALA A 55 -4.95 -6.25 -2.65
N GLY A 56 -5.39 -7.49 -2.67
CA GLY A 56 -6.34 -8.02 -3.64
C GLY A 56 -7.62 -8.48 -2.94
N GLN A 57 -8.78 -8.06 -3.44
CA GLN A 57 -10.05 -8.35 -2.77
C GLN A 57 -11.20 -8.48 -3.78
N PRO A 58 -12.16 -9.38 -3.54
CA PRO A 58 -13.43 -9.35 -4.25
C PRO A 58 -14.28 -8.14 -3.83
N SER A 59 -15.30 -7.82 -4.61
CA SER A 59 -16.24 -6.74 -4.31
C SER A 59 -16.94 -6.95 -2.97
N GLY A 60 -17.07 -5.86 -2.19
CA GLY A 60 -17.65 -5.86 -0.84
C GLY A 60 -16.70 -6.36 0.25
N CYS A 61 -15.49 -6.77 -0.10
CA CYS A 61 -14.50 -7.18 0.90
C CYS A 61 -13.82 -5.96 1.52
N THR A 62 -13.71 -5.98 2.85
CA THR A 62 -13.23 -4.86 3.66
C THR A 62 -11.93 -5.23 4.39
N ASN A 63 -10.98 -4.31 4.42
CA ASN A 63 -9.89 -4.30 5.38
C ASN A 63 -10.28 -3.40 6.55
N SER A 64 -10.27 -3.97 7.75
CA SER A 64 -10.85 -3.35 8.94
C SER A 64 -10.06 -2.13 9.43
N LEU A 65 -10.67 -1.32 10.30
CA LEU A 65 -10.05 -0.12 10.87
C LEU A 65 -8.75 -0.46 11.64
N HIS A 66 -7.66 0.12 11.17
CA HIS A 66 -6.34 -0.03 11.75
C HIS A 66 -5.50 1.24 11.54
N SER A 67 -4.39 1.32 12.20
CA SER A 67 -3.42 2.41 12.11
C SER A 67 -2.01 1.87 11.98
N HIS A 68 -1.11 2.63 11.35
CA HIS A 68 0.32 2.36 11.30
C HIS A 68 1.11 3.51 11.93
N ARG A 69 2.31 3.19 12.40
CA ARG A 69 3.30 4.19 12.84
C ARG A 69 4.09 4.78 11.68
N THR A 70 4.08 4.06 10.53
CA THR A 70 4.69 4.51 9.29
C THR A 70 3.63 5.08 8.35
N ALA A 71 4.00 6.02 7.50
CA ALA A 71 3.14 6.48 6.43
C ALA A 71 2.84 5.35 5.45
N GLU A 72 1.64 5.35 4.91
CA GLU A 72 1.19 4.38 3.94
C GLU A 72 0.55 5.08 2.75
N VAL A 73 0.98 4.69 1.56
CA VAL A 73 0.45 5.22 0.30
C VAL A 73 -0.12 4.06 -0.49
N PHE A 74 -1.35 4.20 -0.98
CA PHE A 74 -1.94 3.25 -1.89
C PHE A 74 -1.98 3.80 -3.31
N ILE A 75 -1.69 2.92 -4.27
CA ILE A 75 -1.78 3.16 -5.72
C ILE A 75 -2.81 2.18 -6.27
N ILE A 76 -3.90 2.69 -6.82
CA ILE A 76 -4.97 1.85 -7.33
C ILE A 76 -4.57 1.29 -8.70
N HIS A 77 -4.47 -0.04 -8.78
CA HIS A 77 -4.16 -0.72 -10.02
C HIS A 77 -5.42 -1.15 -10.77
N THR A 78 -6.32 -1.87 -10.11
CA THR A 78 -7.58 -2.30 -10.72
C THR A 78 -8.74 -2.19 -9.73
N GLY A 79 -9.95 -2.00 -10.26
CA GLY A 79 -11.15 -1.89 -9.45
C GLY A 79 -11.35 -0.51 -8.85
N SER A 80 -12.43 -0.32 -8.11
CA SER A 80 -12.77 0.90 -7.38
C SER A 80 -12.71 0.63 -5.89
N TRP A 81 -12.08 1.52 -5.15
CA TRP A 81 -11.77 1.31 -3.74
C TRP A 81 -12.27 2.48 -2.91
N ARG A 82 -13.06 2.19 -1.89
CA ARG A 82 -13.51 3.14 -0.88
C ARG A 82 -12.54 3.10 0.31
N PHE A 83 -11.89 4.20 0.61
CA PHE A 83 -11.14 4.43 1.84
C PHE A 83 -12.02 5.19 2.82
N PHE A 84 -11.97 4.83 4.10
CA PHE A 84 -12.71 5.49 5.16
C PHE A 84 -11.84 5.59 6.42
N TRP A 85 -12.06 6.63 7.22
CA TRP A 85 -11.19 6.92 8.36
C TRP A 85 -11.94 7.48 9.57
N GLY A 86 -11.21 7.60 10.70
CA GLY A 86 -11.71 8.01 11.99
C GLY A 86 -11.82 6.84 12.98
N LEU A 87 -12.08 7.16 14.25
CA LEU A 87 -12.16 6.14 15.32
C LEU A 87 -13.20 5.06 15.04
N LYS A 88 -14.26 5.40 14.31
CA LYS A 88 -15.35 4.50 13.92
C LYS A 88 -15.48 4.36 12.42
N GLY A 89 -14.55 4.96 11.65
CA GLY A 89 -14.62 4.97 10.20
C GLY A 89 -15.68 5.91 9.61
N ASP A 90 -16.12 6.91 10.36
CA ASP A 90 -17.21 7.83 10.01
C ASP A 90 -16.79 9.31 9.96
N ASP A 91 -15.49 9.60 10.10
CA ASP A 91 -14.96 10.98 9.97
C ASP A 91 -14.89 11.44 8.51
N GLY A 92 -14.82 10.51 7.57
CA GLY A 92 -14.84 10.77 6.14
C GLY A 92 -14.55 9.53 5.30
N ASP A 93 -14.81 9.63 4.00
CA ASP A 93 -14.47 8.61 3.03
C ASP A 93 -14.22 9.18 1.63
N VAL A 94 -13.58 8.38 0.79
CA VAL A 94 -13.33 8.70 -0.63
C VAL A 94 -13.31 7.41 -1.45
N VAL A 95 -13.83 7.46 -2.67
CA VAL A 95 -13.72 6.36 -3.64
C VAL A 95 -12.67 6.73 -4.68
N LEU A 96 -11.77 5.79 -4.93
CA LEU A 96 -10.65 5.91 -5.84
C LEU A 96 -10.73 4.86 -6.93
N ASP A 97 -10.28 5.22 -8.13
CA ASP A 97 -10.28 4.40 -9.34
C ASP A 97 -8.85 4.15 -9.86
N PRO A 98 -8.64 3.23 -10.81
CA PRO A 98 -7.32 2.91 -11.35
C PRO A 98 -6.51 4.15 -11.76
N GLY A 99 -5.25 4.24 -11.31
CA GLY A 99 -4.37 5.38 -11.50
C GLY A 99 -4.45 6.46 -10.42
N ASP A 100 -5.43 6.42 -9.51
CA ASP A 100 -5.46 7.29 -8.35
C ASP A 100 -4.48 6.80 -7.27
N LEU A 101 -4.11 7.73 -6.40
CA LEU A 101 -3.22 7.50 -5.27
C LEU A 101 -3.79 8.19 -4.03
N ILE A 102 -3.65 7.56 -2.87
CA ILE A 102 -3.96 8.15 -1.57
C ILE A 102 -2.77 8.00 -0.64
N SER A 103 -2.42 9.09 0.07
CA SER A 103 -1.47 9.09 1.18
C SER A 103 -2.22 9.13 2.51
N LEU A 104 -1.98 8.16 3.36
CA LEU A 104 -2.65 8.03 4.64
C LEU A 104 -1.71 8.46 5.78
N PRO A 105 -2.11 9.45 6.59
CA PRO A 105 -1.32 9.88 7.73
C PRO A 105 -1.06 8.75 8.73
N THR A 106 0.08 8.82 9.43
CA THR A 106 0.38 7.97 10.58
C THR A 106 -0.63 8.19 11.70
N HIS A 107 -0.78 7.21 12.58
CA HIS A 107 -1.60 7.31 13.80
C HIS A 107 -3.06 7.75 13.57
N MET A 108 -3.62 7.39 12.42
CA MET A 108 -5.02 7.58 12.10
C MET A 108 -5.66 6.21 11.82
N PHE A 109 -6.78 5.91 12.43
CA PHE A 109 -7.55 4.72 12.05
C PHE A 109 -8.16 4.91 10.68
N ARG A 110 -7.89 3.96 9.81
CA ARG A 110 -8.42 3.88 8.44
C ARG A 110 -8.71 2.45 8.07
N GLY A 111 -9.61 2.29 7.15
CA GLY A 111 -9.95 1.03 6.50
C GLY A 111 -10.21 1.26 5.03
N PHE A 112 -10.37 0.19 4.28
CA PHE A 112 -10.74 0.26 2.89
C PHE A 112 -11.63 -0.91 2.48
N GLU A 113 -12.43 -0.69 1.47
CA GLU A 113 -13.38 -1.65 0.90
C GLU A 113 -13.25 -1.66 -0.61
N ASN A 114 -13.22 -2.84 -1.22
CA ASN A 114 -13.36 -2.94 -2.66
C ASN A 114 -14.83 -2.78 -3.06
N VAL A 115 -15.14 -1.70 -3.74
CA VAL A 115 -16.48 -1.37 -4.24
C VAL A 115 -16.63 -1.57 -5.74
N THR A 116 -15.74 -2.35 -6.35
CA THR A 116 -15.74 -2.65 -7.79
C THR A 116 -17.07 -3.31 -8.19
N PRO A 117 -17.77 -2.79 -9.19
CA PRO A 117 -18.99 -3.42 -9.69
C PRO A 117 -18.71 -4.82 -10.27
N ILE A 118 -19.55 -5.76 -9.91
CA ILE A 118 -19.54 -7.11 -10.52
C ILE A 118 -19.99 -6.99 -11.98
N SER A 119 -19.28 -7.67 -12.89
CA SER A 119 -19.58 -7.65 -14.31
C SER A 119 -19.34 -9.04 -14.95
N THR A 120 -19.73 -9.19 -16.19
CA THR A 120 -19.51 -10.45 -16.95
C THR A 120 -18.02 -10.75 -17.22
N THR A 121 -17.15 -9.73 -17.16
CA THR A 121 -15.69 -9.86 -17.34
C THR A 121 -14.94 -9.88 -16.02
N ASN A 122 -15.62 -9.53 -14.91
CA ASN A 122 -15.09 -9.58 -13.55
C ASN A 122 -16.20 -10.06 -12.61
N GLU A 123 -16.43 -11.37 -12.60
CA GLU A 123 -17.59 -12.02 -11.95
C GLU A 123 -17.64 -11.88 -10.43
N ASN A 124 -16.50 -11.65 -9.79
CA ASN A 124 -16.43 -11.39 -8.35
C ASN A 124 -16.05 -9.93 -8.02
N GLY A 125 -15.96 -9.07 -9.02
CA GLY A 125 -15.56 -7.68 -8.84
C GLY A 125 -14.16 -7.54 -8.22
N TYR A 126 -13.23 -8.43 -8.55
CA TYR A 126 -11.88 -8.40 -7.95
C TYR A 126 -11.14 -7.11 -8.32
N GLY A 127 -10.58 -6.46 -7.31
CA GLY A 127 -9.71 -5.32 -7.43
C GLY A 127 -8.35 -5.59 -6.81
N PHE A 128 -7.34 -4.83 -7.26
CA PHE A 128 -5.97 -4.88 -6.73
C PHE A 128 -5.41 -3.47 -6.60
N MET A 129 -4.68 -3.22 -5.52
CA MET A 129 -3.91 -2.00 -5.31
C MET A 129 -2.55 -2.31 -4.71
N PHE A 130 -1.56 -1.49 -5.03
CA PHE A 130 -0.24 -1.53 -4.41
C PHE A 130 -0.26 -0.66 -3.15
N SER A 131 0.53 -1.05 -2.14
CA SER A 131 0.84 -0.22 -0.98
C SER A 131 2.34 0.06 -0.90
N VAL A 132 2.69 1.28 -0.52
CA VAL A 132 4.05 1.70 -0.20
C VAL A 132 4.09 2.09 1.27
N LEU A 133 4.95 1.45 2.04
CA LEU A 133 5.12 1.69 3.48
C LEU A 133 6.52 2.26 3.72
N GLY A 134 6.63 3.36 4.44
CA GLY A 134 7.91 4.01 4.75
C GLY A 134 8.79 3.19 5.68
N GLY A 135 10.12 3.31 5.49
CA GLY A 135 11.14 2.63 6.27
C GLY A 135 11.38 1.16 5.89
N ASP A 136 12.55 0.64 6.27
CA ASP A 136 12.93 -0.77 6.07
C ASP A 136 12.20 -1.69 7.04
N ASP A 137 11.94 -1.17 8.24
CA ASP A 137 11.10 -1.80 9.26
C ASP A 137 9.75 -1.09 9.27
N SER A 138 8.70 -1.84 9.06
CA SER A 138 7.31 -1.37 9.09
C SER A 138 6.86 -0.76 10.44
N GLY A 139 7.82 -0.49 11.35
CA GLY A 139 7.61 0.25 12.60
C GLY A 139 6.81 -0.48 13.66
N GLY A 140 6.81 -1.82 13.65
CA GLY A 140 6.21 -2.62 14.70
C GLY A 140 4.74 -3.02 14.46
N GLY A 141 4.33 -3.02 13.19
CA GLY A 141 3.08 -3.66 12.81
C GLY A 141 1.85 -2.75 12.82
N VAL A 142 0.71 -3.40 12.95
CA VAL A 142 -0.62 -2.80 12.84
C VAL A 142 -1.20 -2.54 14.22
N VAL A 143 -1.74 -1.36 14.44
CA VAL A 143 -2.58 -1.04 15.60
C VAL A 143 -4.04 -1.13 15.17
N TRP A 144 -4.75 -2.11 15.68
CA TRP A 144 -6.16 -2.35 15.35
C TRP A 144 -7.10 -1.51 16.21
N ALA A 145 -8.20 -1.06 15.62
CA ALA A 145 -9.28 -0.48 16.40
C ALA A 145 -9.81 -1.52 17.43
N PRO A 146 -10.19 -1.07 18.65
CA PRO A 146 -10.52 -1.97 19.74
C PRO A 146 -11.56 -3.04 19.39
N GLU A 147 -12.63 -2.67 18.71
CA GLU A 147 -13.71 -3.55 18.28
C GLU A 147 -13.25 -4.62 17.29
N ILE A 148 -12.22 -4.35 16.50
CA ILE A 148 -11.69 -5.31 15.52
C ILE A 148 -10.99 -6.46 16.23
N LEU A 149 -10.18 -6.17 17.25
CA LEU A 149 -9.54 -7.22 18.07
C LEU A 149 -10.56 -8.07 18.84
N GLU A 150 -11.65 -7.47 19.33
CA GLU A 150 -12.73 -8.18 20.01
C GLU A 150 -13.49 -9.10 19.05
N GLN A 151 -13.81 -8.60 17.84
CA GLN A 151 -14.43 -9.41 16.79
C GLN A 151 -13.52 -10.55 16.35
N ALA A 152 -12.24 -10.28 16.11
CA ALA A 152 -11.26 -11.30 15.71
C ALA A 152 -11.17 -12.43 16.73
N ARG A 153 -11.07 -12.09 18.03
CA ARG A 153 -11.08 -13.07 19.12
C ARG A 153 -12.36 -13.93 19.11
N SER A 154 -13.50 -13.30 18.92
CA SER A 154 -14.80 -13.99 18.83
C SER A 154 -14.88 -14.89 17.59
N ASN A 155 -14.13 -14.56 16.53
CA ASN A 155 -14.03 -15.31 15.29
C ASN A 155 -12.85 -16.29 15.25
N GLY A 156 -12.15 -16.48 16.37
CA GLY A 156 -11.12 -17.49 16.53
C GLY A 156 -9.71 -17.09 16.13
N LEU A 157 -9.44 -15.78 15.91
CA LEU A 157 -8.10 -15.25 15.74
C LEU A 157 -7.71 -14.35 16.91
N ILE A 158 -6.52 -14.55 17.44
CA ILE A 158 -5.95 -13.76 18.54
C ILE A 158 -4.59 -13.25 18.11
N LEU A 159 -4.40 -11.94 18.10
CA LEU A 159 -3.10 -11.31 17.96
C LEU A 159 -2.43 -11.29 19.35
N ILE A 160 -1.20 -11.76 19.45
CA ILE A 160 -0.42 -11.77 20.68
C ILE A 160 0.69 -10.71 20.63
N GLU A 161 1.22 -10.33 21.78
CA GLU A 161 2.21 -9.23 21.94
C GLU A 161 3.51 -9.42 21.14
N SER A 162 3.81 -10.64 20.69
CA SER A 162 4.93 -10.92 19.77
C SER A 162 4.63 -10.55 18.31
N GLY A 163 3.40 -10.09 18.01
CA GLY A 163 2.96 -9.79 16.63
C GLY A 163 2.48 -11.01 15.85
N GLN A 164 2.38 -12.18 16.47
CA GLN A 164 1.92 -13.41 15.82
C GLN A 164 0.43 -13.63 16.01
N LEU A 165 -0.19 -14.30 15.02
CA LEU A 165 -1.57 -14.75 15.06
C LEU A 165 -1.68 -16.15 15.66
N ILE A 166 -2.67 -16.36 16.52
CA ILE A 166 -3.08 -17.65 17.08
C ILE A 166 -4.46 -17.99 16.52
N ASN A 167 -4.55 -19.08 15.78
CA ASN A 167 -5.82 -19.53 15.20
C ASN A 167 -6.44 -20.62 16.08
N THR A 168 -7.33 -20.23 16.97
CA THR A 168 -8.01 -21.16 17.89
C THR A 168 -8.97 -22.12 17.17
N ARG A 169 -9.42 -21.80 15.95
CA ARG A 169 -10.22 -22.72 15.12
C ARG A 169 -9.40 -23.93 14.66
N ASN A 170 -8.08 -23.77 14.54
CA ASN A 170 -7.14 -24.84 14.23
C ASN A 170 -6.65 -25.58 15.48
N GLY A 171 -7.15 -25.21 16.68
CA GLY A 171 -6.71 -25.79 17.93
C GLY A 171 -5.39 -25.21 18.48
N GLU A 172 -4.92 -24.11 17.90
CA GLU A 172 -3.74 -23.40 18.41
C GLU A 172 -4.04 -22.76 19.77
N THR A 173 -3.00 -22.69 20.60
CA THR A 173 -3.07 -22.07 21.93
C THR A 173 -1.97 -21.03 22.08
N ILE A 174 -2.23 -20.01 22.88
CA ILE A 174 -1.24 -18.98 23.18
C ILE A 174 -0.07 -19.65 23.90
N PRO A 175 1.19 -19.46 23.44
CA PRO A 175 2.38 -20.00 24.10
C PRO A 175 2.51 -19.49 25.54
N ASP A 176 3.09 -20.30 26.41
CA ASP A 176 3.31 -19.93 27.80
C ASP A 176 4.16 -18.66 27.92
N GLY A 177 3.69 -17.72 28.73
CA GLY A 177 4.36 -16.45 28.99
C GLY A 177 4.08 -15.32 27.99
N LEU A 178 3.28 -15.57 26.93
CA LEU A 178 2.81 -14.54 26.00
C LEU A 178 1.36 -14.17 26.31
N LEU A 179 1.02 -12.91 26.01
CA LEU A 179 -0.32 -12.37 26.26
C LEU A 179 -0.97 -11.91 24.94
N PRO A 180 -2.31 -11.94 24.86
CA PRO A 180 -3.02 -11.25 23.78
C PRO A 180 -2.73 -9.76 23.79
N VAL A 181 -2.66 -9.16 22.60
CA VAL A 181 -2.62 -7.70 22.46
C VAL A 181 -3.83 -7.09 23.17
N ILE A 182 -3.57 -6.09 24.01
CA ILE A 182 -4.60 -5.32 24.69
C ILE A 182 -5.05 -4.19 23.74
N PRO A 183 -6.35 -4.04 23.47
CA PRO A 183 -6.86 -2.94 22.67
C PRO A 183 -6.49 -1.58 23.28
N VAL A 184 -6.12 -0.62 22.44
CA VAL A 184 -5.88 0.76 22.87
C VAL A 184 -7.13 1.37 23.48
N ALA A 185 -6.98 2.18 24.55
CA ALA A 185 -8.09 2.74 25.29
C ALA A 185 -7.74 4.10 25.91
N GLY A 186 -8.75 4.87 26.34
CA GLY A 186 -8.57 6.12 27.05
C GLY A 186 -7.75 7.15 26.25
N ASP A 187 -6.74 7.71 26.87
CA ASP A 187 -5.89 8.75 26.26
C ASP A 187 -5.09 8.25 25.04
N GLU A 188 -4.70 6.98 25.05
CA GLU A 188 -4.05 6.35 23.91
C GLU A 188 -4.99 6.28 22.71
N LEU A 189 -6.25 5.90 22.90
CA LEU A 189 -7.24 5.92 21.82
C LEU A 189 -7.46 7.33 21.27
N SER A 190 -7.45 8.35 22.13
CA SER A 190 -7.58 9.75 21.72
C SER A 190 -6.42 10.23 20.86
N PHE A 191 -5.24 9.61 20.98
CA PHE A 191 -4.10 9.92 20.12
C PHE A 191 -4.40 9.60 18.65
N TYR A 192 -5.10 8.50 18.37
CA TYR A 192 -5.45 8.08 17.02
C TYR A 192 -6.60 8.88 16.37
N SER A 193 -7.19 9.82 17.08
CA SER A 193 -8.20 10.77 16.57
C SER A 193 -7.64 12.15 16.19
N ARG A 194 -6.36 12.39 16.41
CA ARG A 194 -5.74 13.70 16.17
C ARG A 194 -5.43 13.96 14.72
N ASN A 195 -5.11 12.91 13.96
CA ASN A 195 -4.82 13.00 12.55
C ASN A 195 -6.07 12.68 11.74
N THR A 196 -6.29 13.47 10.71
CA THR A 196 -7.39 13.28 9.77
C THR A 196 -6.96 13.75 8.39
N ILE A 197 -7.67 13.34 7.37
CA ILE A 197 -7.48 13.87 6.02
C ILE A 197 -8.27 15.17 5.92
N THR A 198 -7.56 16.28 5.86
CA THR A 198 -8.16 17.63 5.83
C THR A 198 -7.94 18.34 4.50
N ASP A 199 -7.03 17.86 3.66
CA ASP A 199 -6.67 18.43 2.37
C ASP A 199 -6.84 17.38 1.28
N GLU A 200 -7.74 17.64 0.31
CA GLU A 200 -8.01 16.71 -0.80
C GLU A 200 -6.77 16.42 -1.62
N SER A 201 -5.82 17.35 -1.72
CA SER A 201 -4.55 17.12 -2.42
C SER A 201 -3.68 16.04 -1.78
N LYS A 202 -3.92 15.70 -0.51
CA LYS A 202 -3.25 14.60 0.19
C LYS A 202 -3.91 13.24 -0.04
N VAL A 203 -5.03 13.21 -0.71
CA VAL A 203 -5.87 12.01 -0.85
C VAL A 203 -5.83 11.48 -2.27
N VAL A 204 -6.04 12.33 -3.26
CA VAL A 204 -6.19 11.95 -4.67
C VAL A 204 -5.20 12.70 -5.52
N ALA A 205 -4.41 11.98 -6.30
CA ALA A 205 -3.53 12.58 -7.27
C ALA A 205 -4.29 12.91 -8.56
N PRO A 206 -4.07 14.10 -9.14
CA PRO A 206 -4.73 14.45 -10.39
C PRO A 206 -4.28 13.55 -11.53
N ARG A 207 -5.20 13.19 -12.40
CA ARG A 207 -4.89 12.47 -13.63
C ARG A 207 -4.49 13.46 -14.71
N PRO A 208 -3.37 13.22 -15.44
CA PRO A 208 -3.07 14.00 -16.60
C PRO A 208 -4.09 13.73 -17.72
N ASN A 209 -4.18 14.65 -18.65
CA ASN A 209 -5.05 14.54 -19.81
C ASN A 209 -4.51 13.43 -20.73
N ASP A 210 -5.34 12.49 -21.18
CA ASP A 210 -5.01 11.23 -21.85
C ASP A 210 -4.20 11.33 -23.15
N ALA A 211 -3.89 12.53 -23.59
CA ALA A 211 -3.37 12.76 -24.95
C ALA A 211 -1.87 13.06 -25.03
N ILE A 212 -1.13 13.15 -23.93
CA ILE A 212 0.21 13.74 -23.92
C ILE A 212 1.12 13.02 -22.92
N TYR A 213 2.42 12.88 -23.26
CA TYR A 213 3.46 12.54 -22.29
C TYR A 213 3.40 13.51 -21.10
N CYS A 214 3.37 12.95 -19.91
CA CYS A 214 3.36 13.72 -18.69
C CYS A 214 4.18 13.04 -17.60
N GLU A 215 5.04 13.80 -16.94
CA GLU A 215 5.71 13.41 -15.71
C GLU A 215 5.19 14.28 -14.57
N THR A 216 4.72 13.65 -13.50
CA THR A 216 4.14 14.32 -12.34
C THR A 216 4.80 13.82 -11.07
N GLU A 217 5.33 14.71 -10.26
CA GLU A 217 5.74 14.42 -8.89
C GLU A 217 4.48 14.38 -8.02
N LEU A 218 4.09 13.19 -7.60
CA LEU A 218 2.88 12.99 -6.84
C LEU A 218 3.10 13.24 -5.34
N ILE A 219 4.16 12.64 -4.79
CA ILE A 219 4.59 12.83 -3.40
C ILE A 219 6.05 13.24 -3.42
N GLY A 220 6.38 14.33 -2.76
CA GLY A 220 7.75 14.82 -2.71
C GLY A 220 7.89 16.11 -1.92
N ARG A 221 9.16 16.52 -1.76
CA ARG A 221 9.55 17.75 -1.04
C ARG A 221 9.48 19.01 -1.90
N ASN A 222 9.47 18.83 -3.22
CA ASN A 222 9.50 19.96 -4.14
C ASN A 222 8.21 20.77 -4.09
N SER A 223 8.30 22.05 -4.39
CA SER A 223 7.15 22.94 -4.46
C SER A 223 6.09 22.52 -5.49
N ASN A 224 6.48 21.69 -6.47
CA ASN A 224 5.64 21.21 -7.55
C ASN A 224 4.95 19.87 -7.24
N ALA A 225 5.35 19.18 -6.17
CA ALA A 225 4.68 17.95 -5.76
C ALA A 225 3.20 18.21 -5.46
N VAL A 226 2.35 17.31 -5.92
CA VAL A 226 0.89 17.39 -5.66
C VAL A 226 0.61 17.25 -4.16
N ILE A 227 1.23 16.24 -3.55
CA ILE A 227 1.16 15.97 -2.12
C ILE A 227 2.53 16.29 -1.52
N LYS A 228 2.56 17.30 -0.64
CA LYS A 228 3.80 17.81 0.00
C LYS A 228 4.00 17.14 1.35
N GLU A 229 4.25 15.86 1.34
CA GLU A 229 4.48 15.06 2.54
C GLU A 229 5.88 14.44 2.54
N ARG A 230 6.28 13.90 3.69
CA ARG A 230 7.57 13.24 3.90
C ARG A 230 7.37 11.82 4.45
N PRO A 231 6.82 10.90 3.66
CA PRO A 231 6.54 9.54 4.13
C PRO A 231 7.79 8.65 4.20
N GLY A 232 8.99 9.18 3.91
CA GLY A 232 10.24 8.42 3.81
C GLY A 232 10.58 7.99 2.38
N PHE A 233 9.74 8.32 1.42
CA PHE A 233 9.93 8.06 -0.01
C PHE A 233 9.24 9.15 -0.84
N GLU A 234 9.60 9.23 -2.11
CA GLU A 234 8.94 10.06 -3.11
C GLU A 234 8.24 9.17 -4.13
N VAL A 235 7.14 9.67 -4.69
CA VAL A 235 6.38 8.98 -5.74
C VAL A 235 6.22 9.90 -6.94
N ARG A 236 6.67 9.42 -8.10
CA ARG A 236 6.43 10.07 -9.40
C ARG A 236 5.57 9.18 -10.26
N ARG A 237 4.87 9.79 -11.19
CA ARG A 237 4.13 9.11 -12.24
C ARG A 237 4.62 9.60 -13.60
N VAL A 238 4.95 8.65 -14.48
CA VAL A 238 5.19 8.92 -15.90
C VAL A 238 4.06 8.27 -16.68
N GLN A 239 3.45 9.05 -17.55
CA GLN A 239 2.37 8.60 -18.41
C GLN A 239 2.69 8.94 -19.88
N TRP A 240 2.50 7.97 -20.74
CA TRP A 240 2.58 8.11 -22.19
C TRP A 240 1.18 8.01 -22.77
N GLY A 241 0.78 9.00 -23.55
CA GLY A 241 -0.45 8.96 -24.33
C GLY A 241 -0.40 7.92 -25.46
N HIS A 242 -1.49 7.80 -26.19
CA HIS A 242 -1.58 6.88 -27.32
C HIS A 242 -0.51 7.20 -28.40
N GLY A 243 0.33 6.22 -28.71
CA GLY A 243 1.36 6.33 -29.74
C GLY A 243 2.56 7.22 -29.40
N GLU A 244 2.68 7.69 -28.17
CA GLU A 244 3.86 8.42 -27.70
C GLU A 244 5.07 7.47 -27.56
N ASP A 245 6.25 7.92 -28.02
CA ASP A 245 7.52 7.16 -27.94
C ASP A 245 8.64 8.02 -27.34
N ILE A 246 8.32 8.75 -26.27
CA ILE A 246 9.30 9.57 -25.56
C ILE A 246 10.02 8.68 -24.54
N PRO A 247 11.36 8.49 -24.66
CA PRO A 247 12.10 7.70 -23.68
C PRO A 247 12.20 8.45 -22.35
N TRP A 248 12.11 7.71 -21.26
CA TRP A 248 12.39 8.18 -19.91
C TRP A 248 13.60 7.44 -19.35
N CYS A 249 14.40 8.09 -18.49
CA CYS A 249 15.58 7.47 -17.89
C CYS A 249 15.37 7.30 -16.39
N VAL A 250 15.68 6.09 -15.89
CA VAL A 250 15.68 5.79 -14.47
C VAL A 250 16.81 6.58 -13.79
N PRO A 251 16.55 7.33 -12.70
CA PRO A 251 17.59 7.99 -11.96
C PRO A 251 18.59 6.97 -11.36
N ASN A 252 19.85 7.37 -11.22
CA ASN A 252 20.89 6.51 -10.64
C ASN A 252 20.78 6.47 -9.10
N MET A 253 19.75 5.84 -8.62
CA MET A 253 19.45 5.58 -7.22
C MET A 253 18.61 4.30 -7.11
N ASP A 254 18.40 3.80 -5.92
CA ASP A 254 17.48 2.69 -5.69
C ASP A 254 16.05 3.13 -6.04
N VAL A 255 15.44 2.41 -6.98
CA VAL A 255 14.14 2.77 -7.55
C VAL A 255 13.27 1.54 -7.65
N VAL A 256 12.00 1.68 -7.30
CA VAL A 256 10.96 0.70 -7.63
C VAL A 256 10.07 1.25 -8.73
N LEU A 257 9.93 0.48 -9.80
CA LEU A 257 9.03 0.76 -10.91
C LEU A 257 7.78 -0.13 -10.77
N ILE A 258 6.60 0.48 -10.79
CA ILE A 258 5.31 -0.21 -10.79
C ILE A 258 4.59 0.15 -12.10
N SER A 259 4.47 -0.83 -13.00
CA SER A 259 3.75 -0.63 -14.28
C SER A 259 2.24 -0.73 -14.03
N ASN A 260 1.56 0.41 -13.99
CA ASN A 260 0.14 0.45 -13.62
C ASN A 260 -0.78 0.21 -14.83
N ALA A 261 -0.44 0.72 -15.99
CA ALA A 261 -1.20 0.50 -17.23
C ALA A 261 -0.26 0.33 -18.42
N GLY A 262 -0.73 -0.40 -19.43
CA GLY A 262 0.03 -0.67 -20.65
C GLY A 262 1.26 -1.56 -20.42
N SER A 263 2.26 -1.40 -21.27
CA SER A 263 3.53 -2.14 -21.17
C SER A 263 4.70 -1.22 -21.53
N VAL A 264 5.79 -1.36 -20.81
CA VAL A 264 7.03 -0.64 -21.08
C VAL A 264 8.19 -1.61 -21.27
N VAL A 265 9.22 -1.21 -22.01
CA VAL A 265 10.46 -1.96 -22.17
C VAL A 265 11.62 -1.17 -21.61
N LEU A 266 12.45 -1.81 -20.81
CA LEU A 266 13.69 -1.27 -20.29
C LEU A 266 14.82 -1.47 -21.31
N SER A 267 15.85 -0.60 -21.30
CA SER A 267 17.01 -0.68 -22.23
C SER A 267 17.78 -2.00 -22.14
N ASN A 268 17.69 -2.70 -21.00
CA ASN A 268 18.27 -4.05 -20.83
C ASN A 268 17.39 -5.17 -21.43
N GLY A 269 16.31 -4.83 -22.13
CA GLY A 269 15.38 -5.79 -22.74
C GLY A 269 14.28 -6.33 -21.85
N THR A 270 14.25 -5.94 -20.56
CA THR A 270 13.18 -6.35 -19.64
C THR A 270 11.87 -5.63 -19.99
N THR A 271 10.82 -6.37 -20.21
CA THR A 271 9.47 -5.81 -20.40
C THR A 271 8.70 -5.84 -19.08
N LEU A 272 8.09 -4.73 -18.72
CA LEU A 272 7.10 -4.66 -17.63
C LEU A 272 5.72 -4.51 -18.26
N ARG A 273 4.80 -5.36 -17.84
CA ARG A 273 3.38 -5.33 -18.21
C ARG A 273 2.59 -4.73 -17.05
N SER A 274 1.36 -4.37 -17.30
CA SER A 274 0.43 -3.88 -16.27
C SER A 274 0.44 -4.80 -15.03
N GLY A 275 0.71 -4.24 -13.86
CA GLY A 275 0.87 -4.92 -12.58
C GLY A 275 2.29 -5.40 -12.25
N ASP A 276 3.21 -5.45 -13.22
CA ASP A 276 4.59 -5.87 -12.95
C ASP A 276 5.36 -4.83 -12.12
N VAL A 277 6.25 -5.33 -11.23
CA VAL A 277 7.11 -4.52 -10.38
C VAL A 277 8.58 -4.84 -10.67
N ALA A 278 9.41 -3.81 -10.79
CA ALA A 278 10.87 -3.94 -10.90
C ALA A 278 11.56 -3.13 -9.81
N TYR A 279 12.51 -3.75 -9.11
CA TYR A 279 13.46 -3.07 -8.24
C TYR A 279 14.78 -2.91 -8.98
N ILE A 280 15.26 -1.68 -9.08
CA ILE A 280 16.52 -1.30 -9.74
C ILE A 280 17.41 -0.68 -8.70
N GLN A 281 18.56 -1.30 -8.46
CA GLN A 281 19.55 -0.84 -7.49
C GLN A 281 20.42 0.27 -8.05
N ALA A 282 20.82 1.20 -7.19
CA ALA A 282 21.77 2.26 -7.54
C ALA A 282 23.11 1.70 -8.02
N GLY A 283 23.76 2.39 -8.94
CA GLY A 283 25.05 2.00 -9.48
C GLY A 283 25.00 0.99 -10.62
N GLU A 284 23.81 0.56 -11.05
CA GLU A 284 23.61 -0.10 -12.33
C GLU A 284 23.78 0.89 -13.49
N GLU A 285 23.93 0.36 -14.71
CA GLU A 285 23.97 1.20 -15.91
C GLU A 285 22.68 2.02 -16.05
N GLU A 286 22.78 3.17 -16.70
CA GLU A 286 21.62 4.02 -17.00
C GLU A 286 20.55 3.21 -17.74
N ILE A 287 19.36 3.11 -17.14
CA ILE A 287 18.26 2.33 -17.69
C ILE A 287 17.24 3.29 -18.33
N GLY A 288 17.14 3.21 -19.64
CA GLY A 288 16.05 3.86 -20.38
C GLY A 288 14.76 3.05 -20.31
N VAL A 289 13.64 3.73 -20.32
CA VAL A 289 12.29 3.15 -20.33
C VAL A 289 11.54 3.71 -21.53
N LYS A 290 10.88 2.84 -22.28
CA LYS A 290 10.02 3.23 -23.41
C LYS A 290 8.68 2.52 -23.35
N PRO A 291 7.58 3.17 -23.77
CA PRO A 291 6.32 2.48 -23.98
C PRO A 291 6.48 1.42 -25.07
N LEU A 292 5.79 0.30 -24.89
CA LEU A 292 5.81 -0.83 -25.82
C LEU A 292 4.44 -1.02 -26.51
N SER A 293 3.37 -0.47 -25.97
CA SER A 293 2.02 -0.54 -26.53
C SER A 293 1.61 0.80 -27.16
N GLU A 294 0.70 0.72 -28.14
CA GLU A 294 0.05 1.92 -28.71
C GLU A 294 -1.00 2.54 -27.76
N ASP A 295 -1.36 1.78 -26.71
CA ASP A 295 -2.27 2.24 -25.65
C ASP A 295 -1.54 3.12 -24.64
N VAL A 296 -2.31 3.80 -23.78
CA VAL A 296 -1.77 4.58 -22.68
C VAL A 296 -0.93 3.68 -21.76
N CYS A 297 0.32 4.11 -21.51
CA CYS A 297 1.20 3.47 -20.55
C CYS A 297 1.35 4.36 -19.32
N GLU A 298 1.28 3.75 -18.14
CA GLU A 298 1.44 4.45 -16.88
C GLU A 298 2.41 3.70 -15.98
N LEU A 299 3.41 4.42 -15.48
CA LEU A 299 4.46 3.92 -14.61
C LEU A 299 4.54 4.77 -13.35
N PHE A 300 4.42 4.15 -12.19
CA PHE A 300 4.77 4.79 -10.92
C PHE A 300 6.22 4.47 -10.58
N ILE A 301 6.92 5.47 -10.09
CA ILE A 301 8.31 5.41 -9.69
C ILE A 301 8.38 5.80 -8.22
N VAL A 302 8.88 4.88 -7.41
CA VAL A 302 9.07 5.11 -5.98
C VAL A 302 10.56 5.14 -5.68
N THR A 303 11.03 6.19 -5.01
CA THR A 303 12.42 6.39 -4.63
C THR A 303 12.53 6.67 -3.14
N ALA A 304 13.55 6.12 -2.47
CA ALA A 304 13.82 6.45 -1.09
C ALA A 304 14.29 7.92 -0.96
N THR A 305 14.01 8.53 0.17
CA THR A 305 14.62 9.81 0.53
C THR A 305 15.97 9.57 1.23
N ASP A 306 16.72 10.64 1.48
CA ASP A 306 18.06 10.56 2.11
C ASP A 306 18.03 9.92 3.52
N ASP A 307 16.92 10.04 4.24
CA ASP A 307 16.69 9.38 5.54
C ASP A 307 15.25 8.88 5.65
N PRO A 308 14.90 7.79 4.95
CA PRO A 308 13.52 7.28 4.93
C PRO A 308 13.01 6.89 6.31
N ALA A 309 13.85 6.27 7.14
CA ALA A 309 13.47 5.86 8.49
C ALA A 309 13.40 7.05 9.46
N GLY A 310 14.25 8.07 9.26
CA GLY A 310 14.26 9.30 10.06
C GLY A 310 13.01 10.13 9.82
N GLU A 311 12.61 10.33 8.59
CA GLU A 311 11.44 11.13 8.23
C GLU A 311 10.12 10.53 8.71
N THR A 312 9.98 9.22 8.68
CA THR A 312 8.82 8.53 9.26
C THR A 312 8.76 8.67 10.78
N ARG A 313 9.90 8.81 11.47
CA ARG A 313 9.97 9.01 12.93
C ARG A 313 9.69 10.46 13.34
N PHE A 314 10.06 11.45 12.54
CA PHE A 314 9.81 12.86 12.83
C PHE A 314 8.32 13.22 12.84
N LEU A 315 7.49 12.52 12.07
CA LEU A 315 6.05 12.66 12.15
C LEU A 315 5.50 12.22 13.53
N ASP A 316 6.22 11.34 14.26
CA ASP A 316 5.87 10.93 15.62
C ASP A 316 6.29 11.94 16.69
N GLU A 317 7.35 12.71 16.49
CA GLU A 317 7.90 13.67 17.46
C GLU A 317 7.16 15.01 17.43
N ASP A 318 6.75 15.48 16.25
CA ASP A 318 5.98 16.71 16.08
C ASP A 318 4.51 16.60 16.56
N THR A 319 4.05 15.39 16.87
CA THR A 319 2.68 15.11 17.35
C THR A 319 2.59 14.81 18.84
N ARG A 320 3.72 14.93 19.60
CA ARG A 320 3.74 14.71 21.06
C ARG A 320 3.60 16.02 21.84
#